data_6dd790574a4a4f3bda1232d185b8d242
#
_entry.id   6dd790574a4a4f3bda1232d185b8d242
#
_cell.length_a   1.000
_cell.length_b   1.000
_cell.length_c   1.000
_cell.angle_alpha   90.00
_cell.angle_beta   90.00
_cell.angle_gamma   90.00
#
_symmetry.space_group_name_H-M   'P 1'
#
loop_
_entity.id
_entity.type
_entity.pdbx_description
1 polymer ?
#
loop_
_entity_poly.entity_id
_entity_poly.type
_entity_poly.pdbx_seq_one_letter_code
_entity_poly.pdbx_strand_id
1 'polypeptide(L)'
;MLTQARKMFYRARGHYAGNLNGEPFRLDPYHSKFWRKASAGDWEPETFAVLDRHLSPNRDYLDIGAWIGPTVLYGARKARHVWCFEPDPTAYRHLAWNLDMNDIRNVSAFGVALSDRFGVARMASVRGERGDSTSSLLHDGAHGTDALTIAWDQFASATDLSGVSLVKMDIEGAEFAVLPTLADWLQDQKPALYLSLHAPLLDDNKRSEQVEGVPAVLSFYPTMRDETGQPISAKDLLSPSALAQFRSVLLTG
;
A
#
# COMPACT_ATOMS: atom_id res chain seq x y z
N MET A 1 -19.52 -23.45 -13.15
CA MET A 1 -20.22 -22.79 -14.30
C MET A 1 -20.66 -21.36 -14.01
N LEU A 2 -21.42 -21.05 -12.96
CA LEU A 2 -21.88 -19.69 -12.62
C LEU A 2 -20.75 -18.64 -12.49
N THR A 3 -19.60 -19.04 -11.95
CA THR A 3 -18.47 -18.11 -11.74
C THR A 3 -17.79 -17.69 -13.06
N GLN A 4 -17.68 -18.59 -14.04
CA GLN A 4 -17.12 -18.26 -15.36
C GLN A 4 -18.08 -17.40 -16.17
N ALA A 5 -19.38 -17.71 -16.18
CA ALA A 5 -20.38 -16.91 -16.87
C ALA A 5 -20.43 -15.46 -16.32
N ARG A 6 -20.32 -15.27 -14.99
CA ARG A 6 -20.22 -13.94 -14.37
C ARG A 6 -18.96 -13.20 -14.79
N LYS A 7 -17.79 -13.86 -14.82
CA LYS A 7 -16.54 -13.24 -15.29
C LYS A 7 -16.67 -12.79 -16.75
N MET A 8 -17.23 -13.62 -17.61
CA MET A 8 -17.50 -13.28 -19.02
C MET A 8 -18.45 -12.09 -19.15
N PHE A 9 -19.51 -12.05 -18.37
CA PHE A 9 -20.45 -10.92 -18.34
C PHE A 9 -19.77 -9.59 -17.99
N TYR A 10 -18.97 -9.56 -16.90
CA TYR A 10 -18.26 -8.34 -16.52
C TYR A 10 -17.22 -7.92 -17.56
N ARG A 11 -16.50 -8.87 -18.18
CA ARG A 11 -15.56 -8.58 -19.26
C ARG A 11 -16.26 -8.03 -20.51
N ALA A 12 -17.40 -8.59 -20.89
CA ALA A 12 -18.20 -8.08 -22.00
C ALA A 12 -18.75 -6.69 -21.72
N ARG A 13 -19.13 -6.39 -20.47
CA ARG A 13 -19.57 -5.07 -20.03
C ARG A 13 -18.44 -4.05 -19.92
N GLY A 14 -17.18 -4.50 -19.89
CA GLY A 14 -15.99 -3.66 -19.73
C GLY A 14 -15.70 -3.24 -18.29
N HIS A 15 -16.56 -3.52 -17.32
CA HIS A 15 -16.34 -3.20 -15.92
C HIS A 15 -17.17 -4.06 -14.96
N TYR A 16 -16.71 -4.14 -13.71
CA TYR A 16 -17.48 -4.57 -12.55
C TYR A 16 -18.03 -3.32 -11.84
N ALA A 17 -19.34 -3.25 -11.61
CA ALA A 17 -19.94 -2.21 -10.79
C ALA A 17 -19.89 -2.69 -9.32
N GLY A 18 -19.10 -2.01 -8.51
CA GLY A 18 -18.93 -2.33 -7.10
C GLY A 18 -18.92 -1.09 -6.22
N ASN A 19 -18.65 -1.28 -4.96
CA ASN A 19 -18.40 -0.19 -4.03
C ASN A 19 -17.18 -0.47 -3.16
N LEU A 20 -16.59 0.56 -2.59
CA LEU A 20 -15.55 0.49 -1.59
C LEU A 20 -16.03 1.33 -0.41
N ASN A 21 -16.28 0.69 0.72
CA ASN A 21 -16.80 1.32 1.93
C ASN A 21 -17.99 2.27 1.68
N GLY A 22 -18.96 1.82 0.86
CA GLY A 22 -20.17 2.57 0.52
C GLY A 22 -20.06 3.49 -0.71
N GLU A 23 -18.85 3.83 -1.17
CA GLU A 23 -18.66 4.65 -2.36
C GLU A 23 -18.72 3.80 -3.64
N PRO A 24 -19.52 4.20 -4.65
CA PRO A 24 -19.67 3.42 -5.88
C PRO A 24 -18.51 3.65 -6.86
N PHE A 25 -18.05 2.56 -7.51
CA PHE A 25 -17.00 2.59 -8.52
C PHE A 25 -17.27 1.66 -9.70
N ARG A 26 -16.72 2.03 -10.86
CA ARG A 26 -16.48 1.13 -11.99
C ARG A 26 -15.09 0.53 -11.83
N LEU A 27 -15.00 -0.79 -11.78
CA LEU A 27 -13.79 -1.51 -11.43
C LEU A 27 -13.42 -2.49 -12.54
N ASP A 28 -12.15 -2.80 -12.69
CA ASP A 28 -11.70 -3.71 -13.72
C ASP A 28 -12.39 -5.08 -13.61
N PRO A 29 -12.83 -5.68 -14.72
CA PRO A 29 -13.59 -6.93 -14.69
C PRO A 29 -12.73 -8.18 -14.42
N TYR A 30 -11.40 -8.06 -14.47
CA TYR A 30 -10.48 -9.19 -14.33
C TYR A 30 -10.32 -9.59 -12.86
N HIS A 31 -10.36 -8.63 -11.95
CA HIS A 31 -10.31 -8.82 -10.49
C HIS A 31 -11.71 -8.88 -9.85
N SER A 32 -12.75 -9.23 -10.61
CA SER A 32 -14.14 -9.21 -10.13
C SER A 32 -14.41 -10.11 -8.91
N LYS A 33 -13.57 -11.13 -8.63
CA LYS A 33 -13.63 -11.92 -7.39
C LYS A 33 -13.19 -11.08 -6.19
N PHE A 34 -12.11 -10.35 -6.33
CA PHE A 34 -11.60 -9.43 -5.30
C PHE A 34 -12.58 -8.29 -5.07
N TRP A 35 -13.00 -7.59 -6.14
CA TRP A 35 -13.93 -6.47 -6.04
C TRP A 35 -15.26 -6.84 -5.38
N ARG A 36 -15.75 -8.06 -5.59
CA ARG A 36 -16.95 -8.55 -4.89
C ARG A 36 -16.70 -8.68 -3.39
N LYS A 37 -15.54 -9.19 -2.96
CA LYS A 37 -15.16 -9.29 -1.55
C LYS A 37 -15.07 -7.89 -0.93
N ALA A 38 -14.36 -6.98 -1.59
CA ALA A 38 -14.22 -5.58 -1.14
C ALA A 38 -15.58 -4.86 -1.07
N SER A 39 -16.45 -5.07 -2.08
CA SER A 39 -17.81 -4.48 -2.09
C SER A 39 -18.75 -5.05 -1.03
N ALA A 40 -18.47 -6.23 -0.51
CA ALA A 40 -19.20 -6.82 0.61
C ALA A 40 -18.71 -6.33 1.98
N GLY A 41 -17.62 -5.55 2.03
CA GLY A 41 -16.98 -5.13 3.27
C GLY A 41 -16.08 -6.20 3.91
N ASP A 42 -15.80 -7.28 3.18
CA ASP A 42 -15.03 -8.42 3.69
C ASP A 42 -13.51 -8.30 3.40
N TRP A 43 -13.05 -7.13 2.96
CA TRP A 43 -11.65 -6.86 2.70
C TRP A 43 -11.19 -5.59 3.41
N GLU A 44 -10.30 -5.76 4.36
CA GLU A 44 -9.62 -4.72 5.13
C GLU A 44 -10.51 -3.56 5.61
N PRO A 45 -11.63 -3.83 6.32
CA PRO A 45 -12.48 -2.77 6.83
C PRO A 45 -11.75 -1.80 7.76
N GLU A 46 -10.71 -2.26 8.46
CA GLU A 46 -9.86 -1.45 9.34
C GLU A 46 -9.09 -0.40 8.53
N THR A 47 -8.57 -0.76 7.36
CA THR A 47 -7.89 0.16 6.44
C THR A 47 -8.82 1.29 6.02
N PHE A 48 -10.06 0.98 5.62
CA PHE A 48 -11.04 2.01 5.27
C PHE A 48 -11.42 2.89 6.46
N ALA A 49 -11.49 2.34 7.68
CA ALA A 49 -11.74 3.12 8.89
C ALA A 49 -10.58 4.11 9.19
N VAL A 50 -9.34 3.73 8.91
CA VAL A 50 -8.17 4.62 9.00
C VAL A 50 -8.28 5.73 7.95
N LEU A 51 -8.58 5.38 6.69
CA LEU A 51 -8.76 6.36 5.62
C LEU A 51 -9.86 7.38 5.97
N ASP A 52 -11.03 6.95 6.46
CA ASP A 52 -12.12 7.84 6.86
C ASP A 52 -11.73 8.80 8.00
N ARG A 53 -10.90 8.34 8.92
CA ARG A 53 -10.49 9.14 10.08
C ARG A 53 -9.44 10.19 9.74
N HIS A 54 -8.51 9.88 8.82
CA HIS A 54 -7.30 10.66 8.60
C HIS A 54 -7.26 11.41 7.27
N LEU A 55 -8.16 11.10 6.31
CA LEU A 55 -8.27 11.84 5.07
C LEU A 55 -9.24 13.01 5.18
N SER A 56 -8.95 14.07 4.43
CA SER A 56 -9.83 15.22 4.29
C SER A 56 -9.65 15.92 2.94
N PRO A 57 -10.64 16.68 2.44
CA PRO A 57 -10.57 17.36 1.14
C PRO A 57 -9.47 18.43 1.03
N ASN A 58 -8.87 18.81 2.15
CA ASN A 58 -7.82 19.84 2.21
C ASN A 58 -6.42 19.25 2.38
N ARG A 59 -6.29 17.94 2.48
CA ARG A 59 -5.02 17.25 2.77
C ARG A 59 -4.76 16.15 1.75
N ASP A 60 -3.49 15.82 1.61
CA ASP A 60 -3.04 14.80 0.67
C ASP A 60 -2.86 13.44 1.36
N TYR A 61 -2.89 12.42 0.55
CA TYR A 61 -2.67 11.03 0.92
C TYR A 61 -1.50 10.45 0.14
N LEU A 62 -0.61 9.71 0.82
CA LEU A 62 0.48 8.96 0.21
C LEU A 62 0.25 7.47 0.41
N ASP A 63 0.09 6.72 -0.70
CA ASP A 63 -0.13 5.26 -0.72
C ASP A 63 1.07 4.55 -1.34
N ILE A 64 1.87 3.88 -0.52
CA ILE A 64 3.04 3.12 -0.94
C ILE A 64 2.66 1.64 -0.98
N GLY A 65 2.53 1.09 -2.19
CA GLY A 65 1.96 -0.24 -2.43
C GLY A 65 0.47 -0.17 -2.79
N ALA A 66 0.18 0.51 -3.91
CA ALA A 66 -1.19 0.79 -4.33
C ALA A 66 -1.93 -0.42 -4.94
N TRP A 67 -1.20 -1.42 -5.40
CA TRP A 67 -1.72 -2.58 -6.12
C TRP A 67 -2.66 -2.15 -7.26
N ILE A 68 -3.87 -2.73 -7.39
CA ILE A 68 -4.87 -2.36 -8.39
C ILE A 68 -5.74 -1.16 -7.97
N GLY A 69 -5.42 -0.52 -6.85
CA GLY A 69 -5.93 0.77 -6.40
C GLY A 69 -7.14 0.81 -5.47
N PRO A 70 -7.48 -0.20 -4.66
CA PRO A 70 -8.67 -0.11 -3.81
C PRO A 70 -8.61 1.07 -2.83
N THR A 71 -7.48 1.27 -2.16
CA THR A 71 -7.24 2.37 -1.21
C THR A 71 -7.05 3.71 -1.91
N VAL A 72 -6.42 3.72 -3.09
CA VAL A 72 -6.23 4.92 -3.93
C VAL A 72 -7.55 5.45 -4.46
N LEU A 73 -8.41 4.58 -5.02
CA LEU A 73 -9.73 4.96 -5.52
C LEU A 73 -10.60 5.60 -4.42
N TYR A 74 -10.64 4.93 -3.27
CA TYR A 74 -11.39 5.44 -2.12
C TYR A 74 -10.78 6.73 -1.58
N GLY A 75 -9.46 6.76 -1.40
CA GLY A 75 -8.72 7.93 -0.94
C GLY A 75 -8.90 9.15 -1.84
N ALA A 76 -8.97 8.95 -3.16
CA ALA A 76 -9.22 10.04 -4.12
C ALA A 76 -10.60 10.71 -3.97
N ARG A 77 -11.59 10.04 -3.36
CA ARG A 77 -12.89 10.64 -3.01
C ARG A 77 -12.85 11.48 -1.74
N LYS A 78 -11.83 11.29 -0.90
CA LYS A 78 -11.73 11.88 0.43
C LYS A 78 -10.60 12.92 0.54
N ALA A 79 -9.49 12.72 -0.16
CA ALA A 79 -8.32 13.57 -0.09
C ALA A 79 -8.33 14.67 -1.16
N ARG A 80 -7.56 15.74 -0.94
CA ARG A 80 -7.27 16.77 -1.94
C ARG A 80 -6.52 16.18 -3.12
N HIS A 81 -5.47 15.41 -2.85
CA HIS A 81 -4.63 14.73 -3.82
C HIS A 81 -4.12 13.40 -3.25
N VAL A 82 -3.90 12.42 -4.13
CA VAL A 82 -3.29 11.13 -3.76
C VAL A 82 -2.00 10.94 -4.54
N TRP A 83 -0.91 10.68 -3.82
CA TRP A 83 0.36 10.23 -4.38
C TRP A 83 0.42 8.72 -4.19
N CYS A 84 0.67 7.93 -5.23
CA CYS A 84 0.74 6.48 -5.04
C CYS A 84 1.81 5.81 -5.88
N PHE A 85 2.34 4.70 -5.35
CA PHE A 85 3.40 3.90 -5.94
C PHE A 85 2.96 2.46 -6.11
N GLU A 86 3.14 1.92 -7.32
CA GLU A 86 2.90 0.53 -7.64
C GLU A 86 3.89 0.04 -8.70
N PRO A 87 4.91 -0.73 -8.31
CA PRO A 87 5.97 -1.15 -9.24
C PRO A 87 5.57 -2.29 -10.19
N ASP A 88 4.59 -3.15 -9.85
CA ASP A 88 4.18 -4.23 -10.74
C ASP A 88 3.42 -3.67 -11.95
N PRO A 89 3.94 -3.83 -13.18
CA PRO A 89 3.33 -3.22 -14.36
C PRO A 89 1.93 -3.79 -14.68
N THR A 90 1.60 -4.98 -14.19
CA THR A 90 0.28 -5.57 -14.35
C THR A 90 -0.70 -4.94 -13.36
N ALA A 91 -0.33 -4.81 -12.10
CA ALA A 91 -1.12 -4.14 -11.08
C ALA A 91 -1.29 -2.65 -11.41
N TYR A 92 -0.21 -1.95 -11.76
CA TYR A 92 -0.23 -0.54 -12.17
C TYR A 92 -1.16 -0.27 -13.35
N ARG A 93 -1.15 -1.14 -14.37
CA ARG A 93 -2.07 -1.02 -15.51
C ARG A 93 -3.54 -1.07 -15.07
N HIS A 94 -3.88 -1.95 -14.11
CA HIS A 94 -5.23 -2.06 -13.58
C HIS A 94 -5.58 -0.87 -12.68
N LEU A 95 -4.64 -0.37 -11.88
CA LEU A 95 -4.77 0.88 -11.13
C LEU A 95 -5.11 2.04 -12.07
N ALA A 96 -4.31 2.29 -13.10
CA ALA A 96 -4.52 3.36 -14.07
C ALA A 96 -5.88 3.23 -14.77
N TRP A 97 -6.24 2.01 -15.17
CA TRP A 97 -7.54 1.75 -15.78
C TRP A 97 -8.71 2.02 -14.82
N ASN A 98 -8.60 1.62 -13.56
CA ASN A 98 -9.61 1.90 -12.54
C ASN A 98 -9.76 3.42 -12.30
N LEU A 99 -8.68 4.18 -12.28
CA LEU A 99 -8.72 5.64 -12.20
C LEU A 99 -9.45 6.26 -13.40
N ASP A 100 -9.10 5.84 -14.61
CA ASP A 100 -9.71 6.33 -15.85
C ASP A 100 -11.22 6.03 -15.94
N MET A 101 -11.64 4.82 -15.57
CA MET A 101 -13.06 4.44 -15.58
C MET A 101 -13.93 5.27 -14.64
N ASN A 102 -13.34 5.90 -13.64
CA ASN A 102 -14.04 6.71 -12.64
C ASN A 102 -13.78 8.22 -12.78
N ASP A 103 -13.13 8.66 -13.87
CA ASP A 103 -12.76 10.05 -14.13
C ASP A 103 -12.00 10.71 -12.96
N ILE A 104 -11.18 9.92 -12.23
CA ILE A 104 -10.37 10.40 -11.12
C ILE A 104 -9.14 11.13 -11.67
N ARG A 105 -8.96 12.41 -11.28
CA ARG A 105 -7.90 13.29 -11.80
C ARG A 105 -6.98 13.85 -10.72
N ASN A 106 -7.30 13.63 -9.46
CA ASN A 106 -6.51 14.08 -8.30
C ASN A 106 -5.57 12.97 -7.77
N VAL A 107 -5.05 12.12 -8.66
CA VAL A 107 -4.10 11.07 -8.32
C VAL A 107 -2.87 11.17 -9.20
N SER A 108 -1.69 11.21 -8.59
CA SER A 108 -0.40 10.99 -9.24
C SER A 108 0.07 9.57 -8.95
N ALA A 109 -0.06 8.70 -9.96
CA ALA A 109 0.32 7.30 -9.83
C ALA A 109 1.68 7.05 -10.51
N PHE A 110 2.61 6.44 -9.79
CA PHE A 110 3.97 6.15 -10.24
C PHE A 110 4.18 4.65 -10.37
N GLY A 111 4.52 4.20 -11.59
CA GLY A 111 4.84 2.81 -11.92
C GLY A 111 6.28 2.44 -11.51
N VAL A 112 6.68 2.77 -10.28
CA VAL A 112 8.02 2.56 -9.73
C VAL A 112 7.92 2.11 -8.27
N ALA A 113 8.95 1.45 -7.76
CA ALA A 113 9.08 1.14 -6.34
C ALA A 113 9.83 2.25 -5.60
N LEU A 114 9.35 2.64 -4.43
CA LEU A 114 10.19 3.37 -3.49
C LEU A 114 11.25 2.42 -2.90
N SER A 115 12.47 2.93 -2.73
CA SER A 115 13.62 2.16 -2.27
C SER A 115 14.62 3.08 -1.56
N ASP A 116 15.73 2.50 -1.12
CA ASP A 116 16.89 3.22 -0.60
C ASP A 116 17.75 3.87 -1.71
N ARG A 117 17.52 3.50 -2.98
CA ARG A 117 18.32 3.97 -4.13
C ARG A 117 17.55 3.94 -5.44
N PHE A 118 18.02 4.75 -6.39
CA PHE A 118 17.62 4.65 -7.78
C PHE A 118 18.26 3.42 -8.44
N GLY A 119 17.48 2.69 -9.23
CA GLY A 119 17.99 1.52 -9.94
C GLY A 119 16.90 0.66 -10.57
N VAL A 120 17.26 -0.60 -10.79
CA VAL A 120 16.34 -1.66 -11.22
C VAL A 120 16.43 -2.77 -10.19
N ALA A 121 15.28 -3.21 -9.70
CA ALA A 121 15.16 -4.34 -8.79
C ALA A 121 14.27 -5.42 -9.38
N ARG A 122 14.61 -6.66 -9.12
CA ARG A 122 13.75 -7.81 -9.44
C ARG A 122 12.67 -7.92 -8.38
N MET A 123 11.42 -8.08 -8.80
CA MET A 123 10.33 -8.40 -7.90
C MET A 123 9.59 -9.64 -8.37
N ALA A 124 9.14 -10.45 -7.43
CA ALA A 124 8.37 -11.63 -7.70
C ALA A 124 7.25 -11.81 -6.68
N SER A 125 6.15 -12.43 -7.11
CA SER A 125 5.08 -12.83 -6.20
C SER A 125 5.44 -14.13 -5.49
N VAL A 126 5.16 -14.22 -4.20
CA VAL A 126 5.24 -15.48 -3.43
C VAL A 126 4.35 -16.56 -4.02
N ARG A 127 3.24 -16.18 -4.66
CA ARG A 127 2.29 -17.10 -5.31
C ARG A 127 2.61 -17.38 -6.77
N GLY A 128 3.61 -16.70 -7.35
CA GLY A 128 4.05 -16.89 -8.73
C GLY A 128 3.11 -16.30 -9.79
N GLU A 129 2.11 -15.51 -9.41
CA GLU A 129 1.19 -14.84 -10.34
C GLU A 129 1.60 -13.38 -10.55
N ARG A 130 1.59 -12.90 -11.80
CA ARG A 130 1.88 -11.50 -12.12
C ARG A 130 0.70 -10.61 -11.72
N GLY A 131 1.00 -9.45 -11.10
CA GLY A 131 -0.02 -8.51 -10.65
C GLY A 131 -0.75 -8.95 -9.39
N ASP A 132 -0.23 -9.97 -8.69
CA ASP A 132 -0.72 -10.39 -7.39
C ASP A 132 -0.38 -9.34 -6.32
N SER A 133 -1.25 -9.20 -5.32
CA SER A 133 -1.03 -8.32 -4.17
C SER A 133 0.17 -8.72 -3.30
N THR A 134 0.75 -9.90 -3.49
CA THR A 134 1.91 -10.40 -2.75
C THR A 134 3.23 -10.27 -3.53
N SER A 135 3.31 -9.36 -4.50
CA SER A 135 4.55 -9.09 -5.24
C SER A 135 5.52 -8.27 -4.39
N SER A 136 6.74 -8.77 -4.19
CA SER A 136 7.76 -8.19 -3.32
C SER A 136 9.11 -8.03 -4.03
N LEU A 137 9.86 -7.01 -3.64
CA LEU A 137 11.27 -6.83 -4.04
C LEU A 137 12.24 -7.80 -3.32
N LEU A 138 11.76 -8.54 -2.32
CA LEU A 138 12.56 -9.49 -1.54
C LEU A 138 12.64 -10.87 -2.18
N HIS A 139 11.84 -11.15 -3.21
CA HIS A 139 11.78 -12.48 -3.82
C HIS A 139 12.39 -12.49 -5.23
N ASP A 140 13.36 -13.37 -5.42
CA ASP A 140 14.04 -13.61 -6.69
C ASP A 140 13.46 -14.89 -7.33
N GLY A 141 12.28 -14.75 -7.95
CA GLY A 141 11.58 -15.87 -8.58
C GLY A 141 11.79 -15.94 -10.09
N ALA A 142 11.75 -17.15 -10.66
CA ALA A 142 11.91 -17.41 -12.09
C ALA A 142 10.90 -16.64 -12.99
N HIS A 143 9.77 -16.22 -12.45
CA HIS A 143 8.72 -15.45 -13.13
C HIS A 143 8.67 -13.98 -12.66
N GLY A 144 9.74 -13.48 -12.05
CA GLY A 144 9.82 -12.09 -11.56
C GLY A 144 9.75 -11.05 -12.70
N THR A 145 9.39 -9.84 -12.34
CA THR A 145 9.36 -8.66 -13.20
C THR A 145 10.42 -7.67 -12.72
N ASP A 146 11.11 -7.01 -13.67
CA ASP A 146 12.03 -5.94 -13.32
C ASP A 146 11.22 -4.64 -13.12
N ALA A 147 11.47 -3.96 -12.01
CA ALA A 147 10.86 -2.70 -11.67
C ALA A 147 11.92 -1.61 -11.49
N LEU A 148 11.61 -0.41 -11.95
CA LEU A 148 12.41 0.75 -11.59
C LEU A 148 12.23 1.07 -10.12
N THR A 149 13.32 1.44 -9.45
CA THR A 149 13.30 1.96 -8.08
C THR A 149 13.69 3.42 -8.07
N ILE A 150 13.11 4.20 -7.17
CA ILE A 150 13.47 5.59 -6.89
C ILE A 150 13.76 5.74 -5.39
N ALA A 151 14.83 6.45 -5.05
CA ALA A 151 15.10 6.77 -3.66
C ALA A 151 14.08 7.79 -3.14
N TRP A 152 13.72 7.67 -1.85
CA TRP A 152 12.77 8.59 -1.23
C TRP A 152 13.19 10.05 -1.33
N ASP A 153 14.45 10.35 -1.04
CA ASP A 153 15.00 11.72 -1.07
C ASP A 153 14.89 12.37 -2.46
N GLN A 154 15.12 11.58 -3.51
CA GLN A 154 14.95 12.04 -4.90
C GLN A 154 13.49 12.39 -5.21
N PHE A 155 12.55 11.57 -4.78
CA PHE A 155 11.13 11.84 -4.96
C PHE A 155 10.68 13.03 -4.11
N ALA A 156 11.01 13.06 -2.82
CA ALA A 156 10.61 14.11 -1.89
C ALA A 156 11.19 15.49 -2.27
N SER A 157 12.41 15.53 -2.80
CA SER A 157 13.00 16.79 -3.28
C SER A 157 12.35 17.36 -4.55
N ALA A 158 11.72 16.50 -5.35
CA ALA A 158 11.03 16.88 -6.59
C ALA A 158 9.53 17.15 -6.42
N THR A 159 8.98 16.97 -5.19
CA THR A 159 7.53 16.93 -4.97
C THR A 159 7.16 17.70 -3.69
N ASP A 160 6.13 18.55 -3.75
CA ASP A 160 5.58 19.19 -2.55
C ASP A 160 4.67 18.21 -1.79
N LEU A 161 5.20 17.64 -0.71
CA LEU A 161 4.51 16.71 0.18
C LEU A 161 4.05 17.35 1.50
N SER A 162 4.13 18.67 1.64
CA SER A 162 3.73 19.39 2.87
C SER A 162 2.25 19.24 3.21
N GLY A 163 1.43 18.88 2.22
CA GLY A 163 0.01 18.61 2.38
C GLY A 163 -0.34 17.23 2.89
N VAL A 164 0.59 16.27 2.94
CA VAL A 164 0.30 14.89 3.30
C VAL A 164 -0.09 14.76 4.78
N SER A 165 -1.26 14.20 5.04
CA SER A 165 -1.75 13.94 6.40
C SER A 165 -1.78 12.46 6.77
N LEU A 166 -1.77 11.58 5.78
CA LEU A 166 -1.73 10.13 5.96
C LEU A 166 -0.75 9.51 4.98
N VAL A 167 0.08 8.62 5.48
CA VAL A 167 0.87 7.67 4.70
C VAL A 167 0.35 6.27 4.97
N LYS A 168 0.03 5.50 3.93
CA LYS A 168 -0.11 4.05 3.99
C LYS A 168 1.14 3.43 3.38
N MET A 169 1.72 2.45 4.05
CA MET A 169 2.83 1.65 3.52
C MET A 169 2.54 0.16 3.68
N ASP A 170 2.48 -0.53 2.55
CA ASP A 170 2.09 -1.93 2.45
C ASP A 170 2.77 -2.53 1.20
N ILE A 171 4.02 -3.00 1.35
CA ILE A 171 4.93 -3.34 0.23
C ILE A 171 5.62 -4.69 0.39
N GLU A 172 4.93 -5.60 1.09
CA GLU A 172 5.25 -7.03 1.11
C GLU A 172 6.72 -7.32 1.51
N GLY A 173 7.17 -6.70 2.61
CA GLY A 173 8.48 -6.91 3.24
C GLY A 173 9.53 -5.85 2.92
N ALA A 174 9.34 -5.02 1.90
CA ALA A 174 10.27 -3.92 1.61
C ALA A 174 10.14 -2.74 2.59
N GLU A 175 9.13 -2.75 3.49
CA GLU A 175 8.92 -1.71 4.52
C GLU A 175 10.17 -1.49 5.36
N PHE A 176 10.87 -2.56 5.70
CA PHE A 176 12.04 -2.53 6.57
C PHE A 176 13.24 -1.79 5.94
N ALA A 177 13.32 -1.79 4.61
CA ALA A 177 14.35 -1.04 3.89
C ALA A 177 13.89 0.39 3.55
N VAL A 178 12.62 0.58 3.24
CA VAL A 178 12.08 1.86 2.77
C VAL A 178 11.76 2.80 3.93
N LEU A 179 11.12 2.30 4.99
CA LEU A 179 10.68 3.14 6.13
C LEU A 179 11.80 3.97 6.75
N PRO A 180 13.02 3.44 6.99
CA PRO A 180 14.11 4.25 7.52
C PRO A 180 14.52 5.41 6.60
N THR A 181 14.34 5.30 5.28
CA THR A 181 14.68 6.38 4.34
C THR A 181 13.72 7.57 4.44
N LEU A 182 12.52 7.37 4.97
CA LEU A 182 11.52 8.40 5.22
C LEU A 182 11.68 9.08 6.59
N ALA A 183 12.62 8.64 7.43
CA ALA A 183 12.71 8.99 8.85
C ALA A 183 12.69 10.51 9.09
N ASP A 184 13.57 11.28 8.44
CA ASP A 184 13.67 12.72 8.63
C ASP A 184 12.37 13.44 8.24
N TRP A 185 11.79 13.06 7.12
CA TRP A 185 10.53 13.63 6.64
C TRP A 185 9.35 13.28 7.57
N LEU A 186 9.27 12.02 8.04
CA LEU A 186 8.24 11.59 8.99
C LEU A 186 8.37 12.32 10.33
N GLN A 187 9.60 12.55 10.79
CA GLN A 187 9.87 13.30 12.00
C GLN A 187 9.44 14.77 11.90
N ASP A 188 9.68 15.38 10.74
CA ASP A 188 9.36 16.79 10.47
C ASP A 188 7.85 17.00 10.26
N GLN A 189 7.24 16.23 9.37
CA GLN A 189 5.87 16.44 8.91
C GLN A 189 4.84 15.76 9.81
N LYS A 190 5.22 14.67 10.49
CA LYS A 190 4.37 13.87 11.38
C LYS A 190 2.97 13.53 10.81
N PRO A 191 2.88 13.08 9.55
CA PRO A 191 1.61 12.56 9.07
C PRO A 191 1.20 11.34 9.90
N ALA A 192 -0.07 11.00 9.97
CA ALA A 192 -0.45 9.67 10.43
C ALA A 192 0.21 8.62 9.52
N LEU A 193 0.74 7.55 10.11
CA LEU A 193 1.38 6.46 9.37
C LEU A 193 0.63 5.15 9.63
N TYR A 194 -0.01 4.62 8.59
CA TYR A 194 -0.61 3.29 8.61
C TYR A 194 0.34 2.31 7.93
N LEU A 195 0.98 1.47 8.73
CA LEU A 195 2.10 0.64 8.34
C LEU A 195 1.73 -0.84 8.47
N SER A 196 1.81 -1.58 7.36
CA SER A 196 1.75 -3.05 7.35
C SER A 196 3.17 -3.60 7.38
N LEU A 197 3.47 -4.45 8.36
CA LEU A 197 4.77 -5.08 8.54
C LEU A 197 4.70 -6.55 8.11
N HIS A 198 5.44 -6.88 7.08
CA HIS A 198 5.51 -8.23 6.51
C HIS A 198 6.78 -8.97 6.94
N ALA A 199 7.10 -8.91 8.24
CA ALA A 199 8.30 -9.54 8.81
C ALA A 199 8.44 -11.05 8.51
N PRO A 200 7.37 -11.86 8.36
CA PRO A 200 7.49 -13.25 7.92
C PRO A 200 8.10 -13.44 6.53
N LEU A 201 8.13 -12.40 5.69
CA LEU A 201 8.74 -12.45 4.35
C LEU A 201 10.24 -12.15 4.36
N LEU A 202 10.78 -11.67 5.48
CA LEU A 202 12.21 -11.40 5.63
C LEU A 202 13.02 -12.70 5.70
N ASP A 203 14.29 -12.65 5.24
CA ASP A 203 15.25 -13.72 5.43
C ASP A 203 15.48 -13.96 6.93
N ASP A 204 15.24 -15.18 7.39
CA ASP A 204 15.38 -15.55 8.80
C ASP A 204 16.78 -15.24 9.38
N ASN A 205 17.84 -15.37 8.54
CA ASN A 205 19.22 -15.11 8.95
C ASN A 205 19.56 -13.62 9.04
N LYS A 206 18.77 -12.75 8.36
CA LYS A 206 19.00 -11.30 8.31
C LYS A 206 17.90 -10.49 8.99
N ARG A 207 16.86 -11.13 9.49
CA ARG A 207 15.68 -10.47 10.07
C ARG A 207 16.05 -9.43 11.12
N SER A 208 16.95 -9.76 12.05
CA SER A 208 17.37 -8.82 13.09
C SER A 208 18.03 -7.56 12.53
N GLU A 209 18.90 -7.72 11.52
CA GLU A 209 19.55 -6.61 10.83
C GLU A 209 18.52 -5.77 10.05
N GLN A 210 17.62 -6.42 9.32
CA GLN A 210 16.60 -5.76 8.50
C GLN A 210 15.60 -4.94 9.34
N VAL A 211 15.33 -5.36 10.58
CA VAL A 211 14.40 -4.67 11.49
C VAL A 211 15.06 -3.51 12.24
N GLU A 212 16.39 -3.40 12.23
CA GLU A 212 17.17 -2.50 13.09
C GLU A 212 16.79 -1.01 12.94
N GLY A 213 16.45 -0.57 11.73
CA GLY A 213 16.07 0.83 11.45
C GLY A 213 14.65 1.22 11.87
N VAL A 214 13.76 0.26 12.11
CA VAL A 214 12.34 0.52 12.37
C VAL A 214 12.09 1.19 13.73
N PRO A 215 12.72 0.79 14.84
CA PRO A 215 12.51 1.42 16.16
C PRO A 215 12.73 2.92 16.17
N ALA A 216 13.71 3.42 15.42
CA ALA A 216 14.00 4.86 15.35
C ALA A 216 12.79 5.62 14.81
N VAL A 217 12.19 5.16 13.71
CA VAL A 217 11.01 5.78 13.11
C VAL A 217 9.78 5.68 14.02
N LEU A 218 9.56 4.53 14.62
CA LEU A 218 8.42 4.33 15.54
C LEU A 218 8.48 5.30 16.74
N SER A 219 9.68 5.68 17.18
CA SER A 219 9.87 6.57 18.33
C SER A 219 9.40 8.02 18.10
N PHE A 220 9.19 8.43 16.84
CA PHE A 220 8.69 9.78 16.50
C PHE A 220 7.20 9.96 16.85
N TYR A 221 6.49 8.87 17.03
CA TYR A 221 5.06 8.86 17.21
C TYR A 221 4.70 8.52 18.67
N PRO A 222 4.03 9.43 19.39
CA PRO A 222 3.64 9.20 20.78
C PRO A 222 2.51 8.18 20.92
N THR A 223 1.76 7.93 19.86
CA THR A 223 0.64 6.98 19.87
C THR A 223 0.82 5.93 18.78
N MET A 224 0.73 4.67 19.20
CA MET A 224 0.71 3.52 18.31
C MET A 224 -0.45 2.60 18.68
N ARG A 225 -1.22 2.18 17.68
CA ARG A 225 -2.36 1.26 17.83
C ARG A 225 -2.25 0.13 16.83
N ASP A 226 -2.63 -1.06 17.26
CA ASP A 226 -2.73 -2.22 16.37
C ASP A 226 -3.99 -2.14 15.46
N GLU A 227 -4.17 -3.15 14.63
CA GLU A 227 -5.28 -3.30 13.70
C GLU A 227 -6.66 -3.32 14.37
N THR A 228 -6.72 -3.66 15.68
CA THR A 228 -7.95 -3.62 16.48
C THR A 228 -8.18 -2.28 17.19
N GLY A 229 -7.25 -1.33 17.02
CA GLY A 229 -7.25 -0.03 17.67
C GLY A 229 -6.74 -0.02 19.11
N GLN A 230 -6.18 -1.14 19.61
CA GLN A 230 -5.60 -1.22 20.95
C GLN A 230 -4.20 -0.58 20.97
N PRO A 231 -3.84 0.13 22.05
CA PRO A 231 -2.49 0.65 22.21
C PRO A 231 -1.46 -0.48 22.19
N ILE A 232 -0.37 -0.28 21.46
CA ILE A 232 0.76 -1.22 21.38
C ILE A 232 2.08 -0.42 21.51
N SER A 233 3.11 -1.04 22.10
CA SER A 233 4.45 -0.44 22.13
C SER A 233 5.33 -0.94 20.98
N ALA A 234 6.36 -0.16 20.63
CA ALA A 234 7.36 -0.59 19.65
C ALA A 234 8.04 -1.92 20.06
N LYS A 235 8.26 -2.12 21.37
CA LYS A 235 8.81 -3.37 21.89
C LYS A 235 7.90 -4.56 21.64
N ASP A 236 6.60 -4.40 21.82
CA ASP A 236 5.64 -5.48 21.59
C ASP A 236 5.50 -5.77 20.09
N LEU A 237 5.44 -4.71 19.25
CA LEU A 237 5.35 -4.82 17.80
C LEU A 237 6.57 -5.53 17.18
N LEU A 238 7.75 -5.30 17.73
CA LEU A 238 9.02 -5.86 17.24
C LEU A 238 9.48 -7.08 18.05
N SER A 239 8.61 -7.62 18.91
CA SER A 239 8.91 -8.87 19.62
C SER A 239 9.02 -10.06 18.65
N PRO A 240 9.78 -11.11 18.96
CA PRO A 240 9.92 -12.29 18.09
C PRO A 240 8.57 -12.93 17.72
N SER A 241 7.60 -12.90 18.64
CA SER A 241 6.25 -13.44 18.38
C SER A 241 5.44 -12.56 17.44
N ALA A 242 5.59 -11.23 17.49
CA ALA A 242 4.94 -10.29 16.58
C ALA A 242 5.57 -10.36 15.17
N LEU A 243 6.90 -10.44 15.09
CA LEU A 243 7.63 -10.58 13.83
C LEU A 243 7.41 -11.93 13.12
N ALA A 244 6.79 -12.91 13.78
CA ALA A 244 6.33 -14.14 13.15
C ALA A 244 4.94 -14.00 12.48
N GLN A 245 4.33 -12.82 12.49
CA GLN A 245 3.00 -12.55 11.97
C GLN A 245 3.01 -11.32 11.07
N PHE A 246 2.03 -11.23 10.17
CA PHE A 246 1.71 -9.99 9.47
C PHE A 246 0.97 -9.07 10.45
N ARG A 247 1.43 -7.82 10.57
CA ARG A 247 0.88 -6.87 11.53
C ARG A 247 0.68 -5.51 10.86
N SER A 248 -0.47 -4.90 11.11
CA SER A 248 -0.71 -3.52 10.72
C SER A 248 -0.82 -2.64 11.95
N VAL A 249 -0.23 -1.45 11.89
CA VAL A 249 -0.25 -0.49 12.99
C VAL A 249 -0.53 0.91 12.47
N LEU A 250 -1.27 1.68 13.27
CA LEU A 250 -1.51 3.09 13.05
C LEU A 250 -0.69 3.91 14.06
N LEU A 251 0.19 4.77 13.55
CA LEU A 251 1.00 5.70 14.32
C LEU A 251 0.46 7.13 14.11
N THR A 252 0.29 7.87 15.20
CA THR A 252 -0.20 9.26 15.17
C THR A 252 0.60 10.14 16.12
N GLY A 253 0.76 11.44 15.72
CA GLY A 253 1.37 12.50 16.51
C GLY A 253 0.38 13.19 17.45
#